data_789649e2983db3383f9863283c199c36
#
_entry.id   789649e2983db3383f9863283c199c36
#
_cell.length_a   1.000
_cell.length_b   1.000
_cell.length_c   1.000
_cell.angle_alpha   90.00
_cell.angle_beta   90.00
_cell.angle_gamma   90.00
#
_symmetry.space_group_name_H-M   'P 1'
#
loop_
_entity.id
_entity.type
_entity.pdbx_description
1 polymer ?
#
loop_
_entity_poly.entity_id
_entity_poly.type
_entity_poly.pdbx_seq_one_letter_code
_entity_poly.pdbx_strand_id
1 'polypeptide(L)'
;MSNNYAIILAAGKGTRMKSDLPKVLHKVAGITMLEHVKRAVDAMEPAKTVTIVGHKAELVQEVLEGQSEFALQSEQLGTGHAVMMAEPDLAGLEGHTLVIAGDTPLITGESLKNLINFHISHKNVATILTAQADNPFGYGRIIRNADGEVQKIVEQKDANDFEKQVKEINTGTYLFDNKRLFEALKDINTDNAQGEYYLTDVISIFRQAGEKVGAYVLRDFDESLGVNDRVALATAEAVMRKRINEKHMVNGVTFINPEATYIDIDVEIGAEAVIEANVVLKGQTVIGERTVLTNGTRVRDAKIAADVVISNSDIEESVIEEGVTVGPYAHIRPDSLLKKDVHVGNFVEIKASTLGQGTKSGHLTYLGNATIGNNVNVGAGTITVNYDGKNKFKTTVGDNAFVGSNSTIIAPVTIGDNALLAAGSVITKDIPEDAIGIGRGRQENKEGYATRFPFHPSQK
;
A
#
# COMPACT_ATOMS: atom_id res chain seq x y z
N MET A 1 -24.19 -26.90 -1.73
CA MET A 1 -22.79 -26.66 -1.39
C MET A 1 -22.74 -26.38 0.10
N SER A 2 -21.80 -26.97 0.84
CA SER A 2 -21.61 -26.63 2.26
C SER A 2 -21.10 -25.18 2.38
N ASN A 3 -21.59 -24.44 3.39
CA ASN A 3 -21.12 -23.08 3.64
C ASN A 3 -19.68 -23.10 4.17
N ASN A 4 -18.89 -22.10 3.78
CA ASN A 4 -17.59 -21.84 4.37
C ASN A 4 -17.69 -20.67 5.34
N TYR A 5 -16.98 -20.74 6.44
CA TYR A 5 -16.85 -19.69 7.45
C TYR A 5 -15.37 -19.40 7.68
N ALA A 6 -15.05 -18.25 8.25
CA ALA A 6 -13.68 -17.91 8.60
C ALA A 6 -13.58 -17.27 9.98
N ILE A 7 -12.55 -17.65 10.73
CA ILE A 7 -12.12 -17.01 11.96
C ILE A 7 -10.72 -16.45 11.75
N ILE A 8 -10.56 -15.13 11.90
CA ILE A 8 -9.26 -14.45 11.79
C ILE A 8 -8.80 -14.08 13.20
N LEU A 9 -7.65 -14.59 13.61
CA LEU A 9 -7.09 -14.34 14.94
C LEU A 9 -6.27 -13.04 14.95
N ALA A 10 -6.78 -12.01 15.61
CA ALA A 10 -6.16 -10.66 15.67
C ALA A 10 -6.07 -10.08 17.11
N ALA A 11 -6.25 -10.90 18.16
CA ALA A 11 -6.31 -10.45 19.56
C ALA A 11 -4.93 -10.23 20.22
N GLY A 12 -3.84 -10.67 19.60
CA GLY A 12 -2.51 -10.72 20.22
C GLY A 12 -1.87 -9.34 20.46
N LYS A 13 -1.17 -9.17 21.59
CA LYS A 13 -0.48 -7.91 21.95
C LYS A 13 0.71 -7.54 21.05
N GLY A 14 1.36 -8.52 20.40
CA GLY A 14 2.48 -8.28 19.48
C GLY A 14 3.70 -7.59 20.09
N THR A 15 4.06 -7.89 21.33
CA THR A 15 5.10 -7.19 22.11
C THR A 15 6.47 -7.16 21.44
N ARG A 16 6.80 -8.18 20.62
CA ARG A 16 8.05 -8.26 19.83
C ARG A 16 8.16 -7.18 18.75
N MET A 17 7.04 -6.59 18.31
CA MET A 17 7.04 -5.48 17.36
C MET A 17 7.59 -4.17 17.96
N LYS A 18 7.64 -4.05 19.30
CA LYS A 18 8.05 -2.84 20.03
C LYS A 18 7.33 -1.60 19.49
N SER A 19 6.01 -1.67 19.40
CA SER A 19 5.14 -0.68 18.79
C SER A 19 3.85 -0.52 19.59
N ASP A 20 3.32 0.69 19.61
CA ASP A 20 1.97 0.97 20.14
C ASP A 20 0.86 0.54 19.18
N LEU A 21 1.18 0.36 17.90
CA LEU A 21 0.25 -0.15 16.90
C LEU A 21 0.07 -1.66 17.08
N PRO A 22 -1.16 -2.21 17.08
CA PRO A 22 -1.40 -3.64 17.04
C PRO A 22 -0.62 -4.32 15.92
N LYS A 23 -0.04 -5.50 16.21
CA LYS A 23 0.83 -6.21 15.27
C LYS A 23 0.23 -6.35 13.87
N VAL A 24 -1.01 -6.77 13.78
CA VAL A 24 -1.74 -7.04 12.53
C VAL A 24 -2.01 -5.80 11.69
N LEU A 25 -1.87 -4.60 12.25
CA LEU A 25 -2.07 -3.32 11.56
C LEU A 25 -0.79 -2.73 10.95
N HIS A 26 0.36 -3.38 11.12
CA HIS A 26 1.55 -2.99 10.36
C HIS A 26 1.35 -3.29 8.89
N LYS A 27 1.82 -2.37 8.04
CA LYS A 27 1.60 -2.43 6.59
C LYS A 27 2.66 -3.27 5.89
N VAL A 28 2.24 -3.95 4.84
CA VAL A 28 3.07 -4.62 3.83
C VAL A 28 2.52 -4.16 2.47
N ALA A 29 3.38 -3.65 1.60
CA ALA A 29 2.99 -3.15 0.29
C ALA A 29 1.71 -2.26 0.30
N GLY A 30 1.67 -1.29 1.24
CA GLY A 30 0.66 -0.23 1.31
C GLY A 30 -0.55 -0.50 2.19
N ILE A 31 -0.97 -1.75 2.41
CA ILE A 31 -2.12 -2.11 3.26
C ILE A 31 -1.68 -2.91 4.49
N THR A 32 -2.55 -3.02 5.50
CA THR A 32 -2.24 -3.74 6.73
C THR A 32 -2.13 -5.26 6.49
N MET A 33 -1.38 -5.95 7.33
CA MET A 33 -1.31 -7.42 7.28
C MET A 33 -2.69 -8.07 7.41
N LEU A 34 -3.53 -7.50 8.24
CA LEU A 34 -4.91 -7.96 8.44
C LEU A 34 -5.75 -7.85 7.16
N GLU A 35 -5.61 -6.75 6.40
CA GLU A 35 -6.28 -6.59 5.11
C GLU A 35 -5.79 -7.60 4.07
N HIS A 36 -4.49 -7.93 4.05
CA HIS A 36 -3.98 -9.01 3.19
C HIS A 36 -4.64 -10.34 3.50
N VAL A 37 -4.67 -10.73 4.79
CA VAL A 37 -5.32 -11.97 5.22
C VAL A 37 -6.82 -11.95 4.89
N LYS A 38 -7.52 -10.83 5.13
CA LYS A 38 -8.95 -10.69 4.80
C LYS A 38 -9.20 -10.85 3.30
N ARG A 39 -8.39 -10.23 2.43
CA ARG A 39 -8.50 -10.40 0.97
C ARG A 39 -8.29 -11.85 0.53
N ALA A 40 -7.34 -12.57 1.15
CA ALA A 40 -7.14 -13.98 0.87
C ALA A 40 -8.34 -14.84 1.33
N VAL A 41 -8.90 -14.54 2.50
CA VAL A 41 -10.11 -15.17 3.03
C VAL A 41 -11.32 -14.91 2.14
N ASP A 42 -11.50 -13.70 1.65
CA ASP A 42 -12.62 -13.33 0.76
C ASP A 42 -12.63 -14.12 -0.55
N ALA A 43 -11.47 -14.55 -1.02
CA ALA A 43 -11.39 -15.43 -2.19
C ALA A 43 -12.06 -16.79 -1.99
N MET A 44 -12.31 -17.23 -0.75
CA MET A 44 -13.07 -18.44 -0.41
C MET A 44 -14.59 -18.21 -0.44
N GLU A 45 -15.04 -16.97 -0.58
CA GLU A 45 -16.45 -16.57 -0.52
C GLU A 45 -17.14 -17.08 0.78
N PRO A 46 -16.60 -16.73 1.97
CA PRO A 46 -17.17 -17.21 3.22
C PRO A 46 -18.55 -16.60 3.46
N ALA A 47 -19.50 -17.43 3.90
CA ALA A 47 -20.83 -16.97 4.29
C ALA A 47 -20.80 -16.03 5.51
N LYS A 48 -19.76 -16.19 6.37
CA LYS A 48 -19.52 -15.38 7.55
C LYS A 48 -18.04 -15.36 7.89
N THR A 49 -17.52 -14.18 8.24
CA THR A 49 -16.17 -14.01 8.78
C THR A 49 -16.27 -13.40 10.16
N VAL A 50 -15.58 -13.99 11.14
CA VAL A 50 -15.47 -13.47 12.52
C VAL A 50 -14.01 -13.16 12.81
N THR A 51 -13.71 -11.91 13.12
CA THR A 51 -12.36 -11.48 13.52
C THR A 51 -12.28 -11.41 15.05
N ILE A 52 -11.37 -12.19 15.63
CA ILE A 52 -11.15 -12.20 17.07
C ILE A 52 -10.23 -11.03 17.41
N VAL A 53 -10.75 -10.08 18.15
CA VAL A 53 -10.04 -8.85 18.56
C VAL A 53 -9.74 -8.90 20.06
N GLY A 54 -8.75 -8.12 20.50
CA GLY A 54 -8.34 -8.08 21.91
C GLY A 54 -7.65 -6.76 22.25
N HIS A 55 -6.34 -6.75 22.32
CA HIS A 55 -5.59 -5.52 22.61
C HIS A 55 -5.85 -4.44 21.54
N LYS A 56 -6.34 -3.24 21.99
CA LYS A 56 -6.74 -2.11 21.12
C LYS A 56 -7.73 -2.54 20.01
N ALA A 57 -8.77 -3.26 20.43
CA ALA A 57 -9.79 -3.86 19.56
C ALA A 57 -10.39 -2.84 18.58
N GLU A 58 -10.63 -1.59 19.03
CA GLU A 58 -11.23 -0.52 18.24
C GLU A 58 -10.45 -0.21 16.97
N LEU A 59 -9.10 -0.20 17.05
CA LEU A 59 -8.26 0.06 15.87
C LEU A 59 -8.32 -1.08 14.84
N VAL A 60 -8.46 -2.31 15.32
CA VAL A 60 -8.60 -3.49 14.45
C VAL A 60 -9.97 -3.52 13.79
N GLN A 61 -11.02 -3.17 14.55
CA GLN A 61 -12.40 -3.09 14.07
C GLN A 61 -12.57 -2.01 13.00
N GLU A 62 -11.96 -0.84 13.18
CA GLU A 62 -11.98 0.26 12.20
C GLU A 62 -11.48 -0.18 10.81
N VAL A 63 -10.40 -0.98 10.75
CA VAL A 63 -9.81 -1.44 9.49
C VAL A 63 -10.72 -2.42 8.72
N LEU A 64 -11.50 -3.24 9.43
CA LEU A 64 -12.41 -4.23 8.82
C LEU A 64 -13.89 -3.88 9.02
N GLU A 65 -14.21 -2.60 9.29
CA GLU A 65 -15.59 -2.16 9.47
C GLU A 65 -16.46 -2.55 8.27
N GLY A 66 -17.61 -3.17 8.53
CA GLY A 66 -18.52 -3.66 7.49
C GLY A 66 -18.04 -4.88 6.71
N GLN A 67 -16.82 -5.42 6.98
CA GLN A 67 -16.25 -6.56 6.27
C GLN A 67 -16.14 -7.82 7.12
N SER A 68 -16.31 -7.72 8.44
CA SER A 68 -16.22 -8.83 9.38
C SER A 68 -17.15 -8.59 10.58
N GLU A 69 -17.61 -9.67 11.21
CA GLU A 69 -18.10 -9.61 12.57
C GLU A 69 -16.93 -9.69 13.54
N PHE A 70 -17.12 -9.24 14.79
CA PHE A 70 -16.04 -9.18 15.76
C PHE A 70 -16.41 -9.87 17.07
N ALA A 71 -15.51 -10.70 17.57
CA ALA A 71 -15.61 -11.32 18.89
C ALA A 71 -14.44 -10.89 19.77
N LEU A 72 -14.72 -10.45 20.99
CA LEU A 72 -13.70 -9.92 21.91
C LEU A 72 -13.08 -11.06 22.74
N GLN A 73 -11.77 -11.22 22.61
CA GLN A 73 -10.96 -12.01 23.57
C GLN A 73 -10.37 -11.06 24.63
N SER A 74 -11.05 -10.92 25.75
CA SER A 74 -10.65 -10.02 26.84
C SER A 74 -9.34 -10.47 27.54
N GLU A 75 -9.18 -11.78 27.70
CA GLU A 75 -7.98 -12.41 28.27
C GLU A 75 -7.32 -13.31 27.21
N GLN A 76 -6.02 -13.11 26.97
CA GLN A 76 -5.28 -13.90 25.97
C GLN A 76 -4.82 -15.23 26.59
N LEU A 77 -5.74 -16.20 26.68
CA LEU A 77 -5.49 -17.53 27.25
C LEU A 77 -5.11 -18.60 26.20
N GLY A 78 -4.67 -18.20 25.03
CA GLY A 78 -4.22 -19.09 23.96
C GLY A 78 -5.09 -19.04 22.70
N THR A 79 -4.65 -19.77 21.68
CA THR A 79 -5.29 -19.79 20.34
C THR A 79 -6.62 -20.54 20.34
N GLY A 80 -6.74 -21.62 21.11
CA GLY A 80 -8.00 -22.34 21.29
C GLY A 80 -9.05 -21.44 21.97
N HIS A 81 -8.66 -20.73 23.04
CA HIS A 81 -9.54 -19.76 23.70
C HIS A 81 -9.99 -18.65 22.73
N ALA A 82 -9.10 -18.18 21.84
CA ALA A 82 -9.49 -17.19 20.85
C ALA A 82 -10.60 -17.72 19.91
N VAL A 83 -10.47 -18.96 19.44
CA VAL A 83 -11.50 -19.60 18.58
C VAL A 83 -12.82 -19.81 19.32
N MET A 84 -12.81 -20.13 20.61
CA MET A 84 -14.03 -20.24 21.43
C MET A 84 -14.83 -18.93 21.46
N MET A 85 -14.20 -17.76 21.30
CA MET A 85 -14.93 -16.48 21.28
C MET A 85 -15.88 -16.37 20.07
N ALA A 86 -15.67 -17.14 19.01
CA ALA A 86 -16.55 -17.18 17.86
C ALA A 86 -17.75 -18.17 18.06
N GLU A 87 -17.85 -18.88 19.20
CA GLU A 87 -18.92 -19.84 19.45
C GLU A 87 -20.34 -19.24 19.29
N PRO A 88 -20.65 -18.03 19.83
CA PRO A 88 -21.97 -17.42 19.66
C PRO A 88 -22.38 -17.18 18.20
N ASP A 89 -21.39 -16.97 17.35
CA ASP A 89 -21.60 -16.61 15.95
C ASP A 89 -21.63 -17.79 14.99
N LEU A 90 -20.91 -18.86 15.31
CA LEU A 90 -20.66 -19.96 14.38
C LEU A 90 -21.11 -21.33 14.90
N ALA A 91 -21.20 -21.55 16.23
CA ALA A 91 -21.58 -22.86 16.75
C ALA A 91 -22.98 -23.28 16.26
N GLY A 92 -23.10 -24.54 15.91
CA GLY A 92 -24.37 -25.13 15.41
C GLY A 92 -24.63 -24.89 13.92
N LEU A 93 -23.85 -24.05 13.23
CA LEU A 93 -23.91 -23.91 11.79
C LEU A 93 -23.26 -25.15 11.12
N GLU A 94 -23.82 -25.57 9.99
CA GLU A 94 -23.25 -26.65 9.17
C GLU A 94 -22.32 -26.07 8.10
N GLY A 95 -21.14 -26.68 7.93
CA GLY A 95 -20.16 -26.27 6.94
C GLY A 95 -18.72 -26.42 7.44
N HIS A 96 -17.83 -25.64 6.85
CA HIS A 96 -16.40 -25.70 7.15
C HIS A 96 -15.89 -24.35 7.64
N THR A 97 -15.06 -24.34 8.67
CA THR A 97 -14.49 -23.13 9.26
C THR A 97 -12.98 -23.08 9.08
N LEU A 98 -12.53 -22.08 8.33
CA LEU A 98 -11.12 -21.69 8.29
C LEU A 98 -10.77 -20.97 9.58
N VAL A 99 -9.66 -21.35 10.21
CA VAL A 99 -9.02 -20.58 11.29
C VAL A 99 -7.64 -20.13 10.80
N ILE A 100 -7.40 -18.82 10.80
CA ILE A 100 -6.16 -18.22 10.28
C ILE A 100 -5.69 -17.08 11.17
N ALA A 101 -4.37 -16.93 11.31
CA ALA A 101 -3.78 -15.79 12.01
C ALA A 101 -3.75 -14.53 11.14
N GLY A 102 -4.09 -13.37 11.73
CA GLY A 102 -4.10 -12.07 11.02
C GLY A 102 -2.71 -11.48 10.72
N ASP A 103 -1.65 -12.20 11.05
CA ASP A 103 -0.26 -11.80 10.85
C ASP A 103 0.48 -12.62 9.77
N THR A 104 -0.25 -13.32 8.90
CA THR A 104 0.27 -14.09 7.77
C THR A 104 -0.07 -13.44 6.43
N PRO A 105 0.49 -12.25 6.13
CA PRO A 105 0.04 -11.41 4.99
C PRO A 105 0.37 -12.00 3.62
N LEU A 106 1.20 -13.03 3.55
CA LEU A 106 1.67 -13.62 2.30
C LEU A 106 0.83 -14.80 1.81
N ILE A 107 -0.14 -15.25 2.61
CA ILE A 107 -1.07 -16.31 2.21
C ILE A 107 -1.90 -15.87 0.98
N THR A 108 -2.13 -16.78 0.05
CA THR A 108 -2.92 -16.47 -1.15
C THR A 108 -4.32 -17.07 -1.08
N GLY A 109 -5.28 -16.39 -1.72
CA GLY A 109 -6.63 -16.94 -1.86
C GLY A 109 -6.68 -18.25 -2.65
N GLU A 110 -5.71 -18.46 -3.57
CA GLU A 110 -5.58 -19.72 -4.31
C GLU A 110 -5.22 -20.87 -3.38
N SER A 111 -4.23 -20.67 -2.50
CA SER A 111 -3.83 -21.69 -1.52
C SER A 111 -4.94 -22.04 -0.55
N LEU A 112 -5.75 -21.05 -0.14
CA LEU A 112 -6.92 -21.29 0.71
C LEU A 112 -8.02 -22.07 -0.04
N LYS A 113 -8.29 -21.75 -1.31
CA LYS A 113 -9.21 -22.54 -2.16
C LYS A 113 -8.73 -23.99 -2.32
N ASN A 114 -7.44 -24.19 -2.55
CA ASN A 114 -6.85 -25.52 -2.65
C ASN A 114 -6.96 -26.30 -1.34
N LEU A 115 -6.78 -25.64 -0.19
CA LEU A 115 -6.98 -26.23 1.13
C LEU A 115 -8.43 -26.75 1.31
N ILE A 116 -9.43 -25.92 0.94
CA ILE A 116 -10.85 -26.33 1.01
C ILE A 116 -11.13 -27.53 0.11
N ASN A 117 -10.68 -27.48 -1.14
CA ASN A 117 -10.88 -28.57 -2.09
C ASN A 117 -10.26 -29.88 -1.59
N PHE A 118 -9.06 -29.80 -1.02
CA PHE A 118 -8.40 -30.94 -0.41
C PHE A 118 -9.21 -31.48 0.78
N HIS A 119 -9.65 -30.62 1.69
CA HIS A 119 -10.42 -30.98 2.88
C HIS A 119 -11.71 -31.75 2.50
N ILE A 120 -12.50 -31.19 1.59
CA ILE A 120 -13.77 -31.75 1.16
C ILE A 120 -13.57 -33.09 0.43
N SER A 121 -12.63 -33.13 -0.53
CA SER A 121 -12.40 -34.32 -1.35
C SER A 121 -11.91 -35.51 -0.52
N HIS A 122 -11.17 -35.25 0.55
CA HIS A 122 -10.67 -36.30 1.46
C HIS A 122 -11.63 -36.60 2.61
N LYS A 123 -12.74 -35.85 2.72
CA LYS A 123 -13.72 -35.99 3.83
C LYS A 123 -13.04 -35.92 5.20
N ASN A 124 -12.15 -34.96 5.37
CA ASN A 124 -11.46 -34.73 6.63
C ASN A 124 -12.38 -33.99 7.61
N VAL A 125 -12.24 -34.24 8.92
CA VAL A 125 -12.85 -33.41 9.96
C VAL A 125 -11.98 -32.19 10.26
N ALA A 126 -10.68 -32.34 10.10
CA ALA A 126 -9.71 -31.25 10.19
C ALA A 126 -8.65 -31.40 9.11
N THR A 127 -8.21 -30.29 8.54
CA THR A 127 -7.05 -30.24 7.63
C THR A 127 -6.12 -29.11 8.08
N ILE A 128 -4.87 -29.45 8.34
CA ILE A 128 -3.82 -28.53 8.73
C ILE A 128 -3.18 -28.02 7.45
N LEU A 129 -3.01 -26.71 7.31
CA LEU A 129 -2.15 -26.13 6.30
C LEU A 129 -0.70 -26.24 6.81
N THR A 130 0.15 -26.94 6.08
CA THR A 130 1.54 -27.21 6.45
C THR A 130 2.51 -26.67 5.41
N ALA A 131 3.78 -26.57 5.76
CA ALA A 131 4.85 -26.19 4.82
C ALA A 131 6.13 -26.97 5.12
N GLN A 132 7.02 -27.10 4.13
CA GLN A 132 8.36 -27.66 4.31
C GLN A 132 9.34 -26.54 4.60
N ALA A 133 9.91 -26.50 5.80
CA ALA A 133 10.89 -25.49 6.22
C ALA A 133 12.30 -26.04 6.18
N ASP A 134 13.23 -25.32 5.57
CA ASP A 134 14.67 -25.67 5.65
C ASP A 134 15.18 -25.55 7.08
N ASN A 135 14.77 -24.47 7.77
CA ASN A 135 14.99 -24.29 9.20
C ASN A 135 13.64 -24.20 9.93
N PRO A 136 13.19 -25.31 10.54
CA PRO A 136 11.89 -25.36 11.22
C PRO A 136 11.92 -24.76 12.63
N PHE A 137 13.00 -24.17 13.09
CA PHE A 137 13.11 -23.62 14.44
C PHE A 137 12.02 -22.56 14.74
N GLY A 138 11.35 -22.74 15.88
CA GLY A 138 10.30 -21.82 16.34
C GLY A 138 8.89 -22.18 15.92
N TYR A 139 8.70 -23.13 14.99
CA TYR A 139 7.38 -23.61 14.55
C TYR A 139 6.94 -24.87 15.29
N GLY A 140 5.66 -25.17 15.30
CA GLY A 140 5.14 -26.50 15.62
C GLY A 140 5.51 -27.50 14.52
N ARG A 141 5.70 -28.75 14.89
CA ARG A 141 6.05 -29.86 13.96
C ARG A 141 4.85 -30.75 13.70
N ILE A 142 4.72 -31.18 12.45
CA ILE A 142 3.72 -32.18 12.05
C ILE A 142 4.33 -33.56 12.19
N ILE A 143 3.85 -34.32 13.17
CA ILE A 143 4.32 -35.69 13.38
C ILE A 143 3.38 -36.67 12.66
N ARG A 144 3.97 -37.51 11.80
CA ARG A 144 3.26 -38.51 11.02
C ARG A 144 3.56 -39.94 11.56
N ASN A 145 2.60 -40.82 11.43
CA ASN A 145 2.80 -42.26 11.70
C ASN A 145 3.52 -42.95 10.52
N ALA A 146 3.77 -44.23 10.62
CA ALA A 146 4.42 -45.04 9.59
C ALA A 146 3.66 -45.07 8.24
N ASP A 147 2.36 -44.88 8.27
CA ASP A 147 1.47 -44.86 7.11
C ASP A 147 1.39 -43.46 6.47
N GLY A 148 2.11 -42.47 7.03
CA GLY A 148 2.14 -41.07 6.54
C GLY A 148 0.97 -40.23 7.01
N GLU A 149 0.11 -40.74 7.89
CA GLU A 149 -1.01 -39.95 8.44
C GLU A 149 -0.55 -39.03 9.54
N VAL A 150 -1.18 -37.86 9.66
CA VAL A 150 -0.96 -36.93 10.78
C VAL A 150 -1.33 -37.59 12.10
N GLN A 151 -0.38 -37.66 13.01
CA GLN A 151 -0.56 -38.19 14.33
C GLN A 151 -0.85 -37.11 15.37
N LYS A 152 0.01 -36.05 15.38
CA LYS A 152 -0.10 -34.91 16.30
C LYS A 152 0.68 -33.72 15.78
N ILE A 153 0.42 -32.54 16.35
CA ILE A 153 1.26 -31.36 16.26
C ILE A 153 2.01 -31.21 17.58
N VAL A 154 3.33 -30.95 17.51
CA VAL A 154 4.16 -30.71 18.69
C VAL A 154 4.79 -29.35 18.60
N GLU A 155 4.51 -28.49 19.56
CA GLU A 155 5.08 -27.15 19.62
C GLU A 155 6.61 -27.19 19.89
N GLN A 156 7.35 -26.16 19.42
CA GLN A 156 8.81 -26.10 19.55
C GLN A 156 9.31 -26.34 20.97
N LYS A 157 8.59 -25.87 21.99
CA LYS A 157 8.97 -25.97 23.40
C LYS A 157 8.73 -27.35 23.99
N ASP A 158 7.75 -28.08 23.45
CA ASP A 158 7.34 -29.40 23.89
C ASP A 158 7.98 -30.53 23.07
N ALA A 159 8.66 -30.19 21.96
CA ALA A 159 9.27 -31.14 21.04
C ALA A 159 10.54 -31.76 21.61
N ASN A 160 10.67 -33.10 21.51
CA ASN A 160 11.90 -33.82 21.78
C ASN A 160 12.92 -33.65 20.62
N ASP A 161 14.15 -34.20 20.77
CA ASP A 161 15.23 -33.98 19.81
C ASP A 161 14.96 -34.60 18.42
N PHE A 162 14.18 -35.70 18.34
CA PHE A 162 13.76 -36.28 17.06
C PHE A 162 12.68 -35.45 16.39
N GLU A 163 11.68 -35.01 17.15
CA GLU A 163 10.58 -34.17 16.66
C GLU A 163 11.09 -32.81 16.15
N LYS A 164 12.12 -32.22 16.79
CA LYS A 164 12.75 -30.97 16.34
C LYS A 164 13.40 -31.06 14.94
N GLN A 165 13.74 -32.27 14.49
CA GLN A 165 14.37 -32.49 13.17
C GLN A 165 13.34 -32.57 12.04
N VAL A 166 12.06 -32.71 12.36
CA VAL A 166 10.99 -32.76 11.37
C VAL A 166 10.89 -31.41 10.67
N LYS A 167 10.96 -31.42 9.33
CA LYS A 167 10.92 -30.21 8.49
C LYS A 167 9.50 -29.74 8.16
N GLU A 168 8.50 -30.62 8.27
CA GLU A 168 7.11 -30.24 8.04
C GLU A 168 6.59 -29.46 9.25
N ILE A 169 6.22 -28.21 9.00
CA ILE A 169 5.80 -27.28 10.05
C ILE A 169 4.29 -27.04 10.02
N ASN A 170 3.75 -26.73 11.19
CA ASN A 170 2.42 -26.18 11.37
C ASN A 170 2.43 -24.68 11.05
N THR A 171 1.62 -24.24 10.08
CA THR A 171 1.51 -22.81 9.72
C THR A 171 0.59 -22.01 10.63
N GLY A 172 -0.19 -22.70 11.49
CA GLY A 172 -1.22 -22.06 12.31
C GLY A 172 -2.53 -21.78 11.57
N THR A 173 -2.66 -22.29 10.35
CA THR A 173 -3.89 -22.20 9.54
C THR A 173 -4.53 -23.57 9.42
N TYR A 174 -5.84 -23.64 9.66
CA TYR A 174 -6.59 -24.88 9.70
C TYR A 174 -7.95 -24.72 9.02
N LEU A 175 -8.45 -25.84 8.46
CA LEU A 175 -9.84 -25.96 8.06
C LEU A 175 -10.50 -27.11 8.82
N PHE A 176 -11.63 -26.82 9.43
CA PHE A 176 -12.37 -27.77 10.27
C PHE A 176 -13.80 -27.97 9.75
N ASP A 177 -14.37 -29.12 9.98
CA ASP A 177 -15.82 -29.24 10.10
C ASP A 177 -16.29 -28.35 11.26
N ASN A 178 -17.20 -27.41 10.97
CA ASN A 178 -17.56 -26.35 11.91
C ASN A 178 -18.17 -26.91 13.21
N LYS A 179 -19.11 -27.84 13.09
CA LYS A 179 -19.80 -28.41 14.25
C LYS A 179 -18.85 -29.20 15.13
N ARG A 180 -18.01 -30.03 14.50
CA ARG A 180 -17.01 -30.85 15.20
C ARG A 180 -15.95 -29.99 15.88
N LEU A 181 -15.56 -28.85 15.29
CA LEU A 181 -14.65 -27.91 15.93
C LEU A 181 -15.17 -27.44 17.28
N PHE A 182 -16.40 -26.89 17.32
CA PHE A 182 -16.96 -26.34 18.56
C PHE A 182 -17.31 -27.43 19.58
N GLU A 183 -17.54 -28.69 19.16
CA GLU A 183 -17.62 -29.83 20.07
C GLU A 183 -16.26 -30.11 20.71
N ALA A 184 -15.19 -30.23 19.92
CA ALA A 184 -13.85 -30.57 20.43
C ALA A 184 -13.21 -29.44 21.27
N LEU A 185 -13.53 -28.17 21.01
CA LEU A 185 -13.04 -27.04 21.81
C LEU A 185 -13.46 -27.12 23.28
N LYS A 186 -14.53 -27.86 23.62
CA LYS A 186 -14.97 -28.07 25.02
C LYS A 186 -14.04 -28.97 25.82
N ASP A 187 -13.25 -29.77 25.12
CA ASP A 187 -12.39 -30.81 25.73
C ASP A 187 -10.91 -30.41 25.78
N ILE A 188 -10.53 -29.24 25.23
CA ILE A 188 -9.15 -28.74 25.34
C ILE A 188 -8.87 -28.21 26.75
N ASN A 189 -7.64 -28.34 27.18
CA ASN A 189 -7.19 -27.89 28.50
C ASN A 189 -5.89 -27.08 28.44
N THR A 190 -5.36 -26.70 29.61
CA THR A 190 -4.15 -25.88 29.72
C THR A 190 -2.91 -26.69 30.17
N ASP A 191 -2.96 -28.04 30.06
CA ASP A 191 -1.92 -28.95 30.54
C ASP A 191 -0.73 -28.99 29.54
N ASN A 192 -0.04 -27.86 29.37
CA ASN A 192 1.07 -27.68 28.44
C ASN A 192 2.10 -26.68 29.00
N ALA A 193 3.26 -26.56 28.32
CA ALA A 193 4.39 -25.76 28.77
C ALA A 193 4.08 -24.24 28.94
N GLN A 194 3.01 -23.74 28.36
CA GLN A 194 2.63 -22.33 28.43
C GLN A 194 1.40 -22.07 29.32
N GLY A 195 0.68 -23.11 29.73
CA GLY A 195 -0.56 -22.98 30.49
C GLY A 195 -1.69 -22.33 29.69
N GLU A 196 -1.72 -22.52 28.37
CA GLU A 196 -2.67 -21.91 27.43
C GLU A 196 -3.57 -22.96 26.78
N TYR A 197 -4.77 -22.58 26.33
CA TYR A 197 -5.62 -23.40 25.50
C TYR A 197 -5.07 -23.45 24.06
N TYR A 198 -4.41 -24.54 23.69
CA TYR A 198 -3.86 -24.70 22.35
C TYR A 198 -4.93 -25.21 21.37
N LEU A 199 -5.10 -24.51 20.26
CA LEU A 199 -5.97 -24.99 19.17
C LEU A 199 -5.44 -26.30 18.57
N THR A 200 -4.14 -26.54 18.61
CA THR A 200 -3.48 -27.75 18.13
C THR A 200 -3.94 -29.02 18.87
N ASP A 201 -4.45 -28.89 20.10
CA ASP A 201 -4.95 -30.05 20.88
C ASP A 201 -6.22 -30.66 20.26
N VAL A 202 -7.02 -29.85 19.54
CA VAL A 202 -8.19 -30.35 18.79
C VAL A 202 -7.80 -31.44 17.79
N ILE A 203 -6.61 -31.39 17.20
CA ILE A 203 -6.09 -32.40 16.27
C ILE A 203 -5.91 -33.75 16.99
N SER A 204 -5.37 -33.73 18.21
CA SER A 204 -5.20 -34.92 19.02
C SER A 204 -6.55 -35.50 19.45
N ILE A 205 -7.50 -34.65 19.82
CA ILE A 205 -8.89 -35.07 20.19
C ILE A 205 -9.54 -35.78 19.00
N PHE A 206 -9.48 -35.22 17.79
CA PHE A 206 -10.05 -35.89 16.61
C PHE A 206 -9.37 -37.20 16.28
N ARG A 207 -8.04 -37.29 16.41
CA ARG A 207 -7.32 -38.57 16.20
C ARG A 207 -7.68 -39.63 17.22
N GLN A 208 -7.85 -39.27 18.49
CA GLN A 208 -8.30 -40.21 19.55
C GLN A 208 -9.73 -40.67 19.33
N ALA A 209 -10.59 -39.83 18.77
CA ALA A 209 -11.95 -40.19 18.38
C ALA A 209 -12.03 -41.04 17.09
N GLY A 210 -10.88 -41.33 16.44
CA GLY A 210 -10.83 -42.08 15.18
C GLY A 210 -11.25 -41.29 13.96
N GLU A 211 -11.32 -39.95 14.09
CA GLU A 211 -11.71 -39.06 13.02
C GLU A 211 -10.55 -38.82 12.03
N LYS A 212 -10.88 -38.50 10.79
CA LYS A 212 -9.90 -38.32 9.73
C LYS A 212 -9.32 -36.90 9.75
N VAL A 213 -8.03 -36.79 10.05
CA VAL A 213 -7.26 -35.55 10.01
C VAL A 213 -6.30 -35.59 8.83
N GLY A 214 -6.32 -34.54 7.98
CA GLY A 214 -5.41 -34.36 6.86
C GLY A 214 -4.41 -33.24 7.08
N ALA A 215 -3.38 -33.19 6.21
CA ALA A 215 -2.46 -32.07 6.12
C ALA A 215 -2.24 -31.74 4.63
N TYR A 216 -2.44 -30.48 4.28
CA TYR A 216 -2.20 -29.95 2.95
C TYR A 216 -0.91 -29.12 2.96
N VAL A 217 0.08 -29.55 2.18
CA VAL A 217 1.39 -28.92 2.13
C VAL A 217 1.37 -27.75 1.12
N LEU A 218 1.70 -26.56 1.58
CA LEU A 218 1.90 -25.38 0.70
C LEU A 218 3.00 -25.65 -0.32
N ARG A 219 2.79 -25.17 -1.54
CA ARG A 219 3.78 -25.24 -2.62
C ARG A 219 4.88 -24.19 -2.45
N ASP A 220 4.51 -23.01 -1.97
CA ASP A 220 5.40 -21.89 -1.70
C ASP A 220 5.51 -21.69 -0.18
N PHE A 221 6.70 -21.92 0.37
CA PHE A 221 6.97 -21.76 1.79
C PHE A 221 6.74 -20.33 2.27
N ASP A 222 6.96 -19.33 1.42
CA ASP A 222 6.82 -17.92 1.79
C ASP A 222 5.39 -17.59 2.23
N GLU A 223 4.37 -18.30 1.72
CA GLU A 223 2.99 -18.13 2.16
C GLU A 223 2.75 -18.49 3.64
N SER A 224 3.65 -19.27 4.25
CA SER A 224 3.56 -19.68 5.65
C SER A 224 4.19 -18.66 6.62
N LEU A 225 4.86 -17.63 6.11
CA LEU A 225 5.63 -16.70 6.95
C LEU A 225 4.70 -15.81 7.78
N GLY A 226 4.75 -16.01 9.09
CA GLY A 226 4.10 -15.14 10.08
C GLY A 226 5.00 -13.99 10.51
N VAL A 227 4.46 -12.79 10.58
CA VAL A 227 5.19 -11.58 10.97
C VAL A 227 5.08 -11.35 12.48
N ASN A 228 6.15 -11.59 13.19
CA ASN A 228 6.18 -11.47 14.65
C ASN A 228 7.04 -10.31 15.18
N ASP A 229 7.94 -9.78 14.35
CA ASP A 229 8.84 -8.67 14.66
C ASP A 229 9.17 -7.86 13.41
N ARG A 230 10.02 -6.84 13.55
CA ARG A 230 10.38 -5.93 12.44
C ARG A 230 11.24 -6.59 11.36
N VAL A 231 12.01 -7.63 11.70
CA VAL A 231 12.80 -8.37 10.72
C VAL A 231 11.90 -9.21 9.83
N ALA A 232 10.97 -9.94 10.44
CA ALA A 232 9.94 -10.68 9.70
C ALA A 232 9.05 -9.76 8.84
N LEU A 233 8.73 -8.55 9.34
CA LEU A 233 7.99 -7.55 8.57
C LEU A 233 8.76 -7.13 7.31
N ALA A 234 10.06 -6.86 7.43
CA ALA A 234 10.89 -6.51 6.28
C ALA A 234 11.02 -7.65 5.27
N THR A 235 11.06 -8.91 5.75
CA THR A 235 11.05 -10.10 4.89
C THR A 235 9.73 -10.20 4.13
N ALA A 236 8.59 -10.04 4.81
CA ALA A 236 7.27 -10.08 4.17
C ALA A 236 7.12 -8.96 3.12
N GLU A 237 7.61 -7.75 3.42
CA GLU A 237 7.65 -6.65 2.45
C GLU A 237 8.48 -6.99 1.21
N ALA A 238 9.65 -7.60 1.36
CA ALA A 238 10.50 -7.99 0.25
C ALA A 238 9.86 -9.07 -0.64
N VAL A 239 9.23 -10.08 -0.04
CA VAL A 239 8.50 -11.13 -0.78
C VAL A 239 7.31 -10.53 -1.52
N MET A 240 6.50 -9.68 -0.87
CA MET A 240 5.34 -9.06 -1.49
C MET A 240 5.75 -8.15 -2.65
N ARG A 241 6.79 -7.32 -2.48
CA ARG A 241 7.36 -6.49 -3.54
C ARG A 241 7.79 -7.31 -4.75
N LYS A 242 8.48 -8.44 -4.53
CA LYS A 242 8.85 -9.35 -5.61
C LYS A 242 7.62 -9.84 -6.37
N ARG A 243 6.59 -10.34 -5.67
CA ARG A 243 5.34 -10.83 -6.28
C ARG A 243 4.62 -9.75 -7.09
N ILE A 244 4.52 -8.52 -6.54
CA ILE A 244 3.87 -7.38 -7.22
C ILE A 244 4.63 -7.02 -8.50
N ASN A 245 5.95 -6.86 -8.41
CA ASN A 245 6.77 -6.48 -9.55
C ASN A 245 6.77 -7.57 -10.64
N GLU A 246 6.85 -8.86 -10.26
CA GLU A 246 6.73 -9.99 -11.19
C GLU A 246 5.37 -10.00 -11.90
N LYS A 247 4.26 -9.74 -11.18
CA LYS A 247 2.92 -9.62 -11.77
C LYS A 247 2.88 -8.53 -12.85
N HIS A 248 3.46 -7.35 -12.58
CA HIS A 248 3.50 -6.28 -13.57
C HIS A 248 4.40 -6.62 -14.76
N MET A 249 5.56 -7.26 -14.55
CA MET A 249 6.44 -7.70 -15.62
C MET A 249 5.75 -8.74 -16.55
N VAL A 250 5.03 -9.68 -15.98
CA VAL A 250 4.24 -10.67 -16.76
C VAL A 250 3.15 -9.97 -17.59
N ASN A 251 2.62 -8.84 -17.12
CA ASN A 251 1.63 -8.03 -17.80
C ASN A 251 2.24 -7.00 -18.78
N GLY A 252 3.54 -7.10 -19.09
CA GLY A 252 4.19 -6.30 -20.13
C GLY A 252 4.83 -5.00 -19.65
N VAL A 253 5.05 -4.80 -18.35
CA VAL A 253 5.78 -3.66 -17.79
C VAL A 253 7.28 -3.96 -17.74
N THR A 254 8.10 -3.02 -18.17
CA THR A 254 9.56 -3.13 -18.11
C THR A 254 10.10 -2.51 -16.83
N PHE A 255 10.83 -3.27 -16.03
CA PHE A 255 11.57 -2.80 -14.86
C PHE A 255 13.08 -2.84 -15.10
N ILE A 256 13.76 -1.73 -14.85
CA ILE A 256 15.24 -1.69 -14.93
C ILE A 256 15.88 -2.33 -13.71
N ASN A 257 15.28 -2.11 -12.53
CA ASN A 257 15.71 -2.77 -11.29
C ASN A 257 14.49 -3.05 -10.39
N PRO A 258 13.87 -4.23 -10.51
CA PRO A 258 12.67 -4.57 -9.74
C PRO A 258 12.94 -4.64 -8.22
N GLU A 259 14.15 -4.97 -7.80
CA GLU A 259 14.48 -5.07 -6.36
C GLU A 259 14.51 -3.70 -5.68
N ALA A 260 14.88 -2.65 -6.42
CA ALA A 260 14.92 -1.27 -5.94
C ALA A 260 13.66 -0.47 -6.29
N THR A 261 12.56 -1.12 -6.66
CA THR A 261 11.29 -0.46 -7.02
C THR A 261 10.20 -0.88 -6.04
N TYR A 262 9.50 0.11 -5.46
CA TYR A 262 8.51 -0.08 -4.40
C TYR A 262 7.12 0.26 -4.93
N ILE A 263 6.26 -0.74 -5.05
CA ILE A 263 4.90 -0.61 -5.58
C ILE A 263 3.90 -1.19 -4.58
N ASP A 264 2.92 -0.38 -4.19
CA ASP A 264 1.83 -0.84 -3.34
C ASP A 264 0.90 -1.80 -4.12
N ILE A 265 0.22 -2.68 -3.40
CA ILE A 265 -0.54 -3.81 -3.97
C ILE A 265 -1.70 -3.38 -4.89
N ASP A 266 -2.26 -2.19 -4.64
CA ASP A 266 -3.42 -1.65 -5.38
C ASP A 266 -3.03 -0.72 -6.54
N VAL A 267 -1.75 -0.59 -6.82
CA VAL A 267 -1.25 0.18 -7.98
C VAL A 267 -1.50 -0.59 -9.26
N GLU A 268 -2.00 0.12 -10.27
CA GLU A 268 -2.20 -0.41 -11.62
C GLU A 268 -1.19 0.19 -12.58
N ILE A 269 -0.59 -0.62 -13.46
CA ILE A 269 0.38 -0.17 -14.46
C ILE A 269 0.03 -0.78 -15.81
N GLY A 270 -0.15 0.08 -16.82
CA GLY A 270 -0.41 -0.33 -18.20
C GLY A 270 0.80 -0.97 -18.89
N ALA A 271 0.55 -1.76 -19.91
CA ALA A 271 1.59 -2.43 -20.69
C ALA A 271 2.56 -1.43 -21.35
N GLU A 272 3.77 -1.90 -21.68
CA GLU A 272 4.83 -1.10 -22.29
C GLU A 272 5.30 0.09 -21.44
N ALA A 273 4.83 0.24 -20.19
CA ALA A 273 5.40 1.20 -19.26
C ALA A 273 6.83 0.80 -18.88
N VAL A 274 7.71 1.80 -18.69
CA VAL A 274 9.11 1.59 -18.28
C VAL A 274 9.33 2.23 -16.91
N ILE A 275 9.71 1.40 -15.95
CA ILE A 275 9.93 1.79 -14.54
C ILE A 275 11.42 1.66 -14.22
N GLU A 276 12.10 2.79 -13.99
CA GLU A 276 13.50 2.80 -13.58
C GLU A 276 13.68 2.49 -12.09
N ALA A 277 14.94 2.36 -11.67
CA ALA A 277 15.28 2.08 -10.28
C ALA A 277 14.80 3.17 -9.32
N ASN A 278 14.52 2.80 -8.06
CA ASN A 278 14.12 3.70 -6.99
C ASN A 278 12.80 4.48 -7.25
N VAL A 279 11.98 4.01 -8.18
CA VAL A 279 10.60 4.50 -8.33
C VAL A 279 9.75 3.98 -7.19
N VAL A 280 8.88 4.85 -6.66
CA VAL A 280 7.95 4.52 -5.57
C VAL A 280 6.52 4.88 -5.98
N LEU A 281 5.66 3.86 -6.10
CA LEU A 281 4.24 4.03 -6.45
C LEU A 281 3.36 3.59 -5.27
N LYS A 282 2.49 4.47 -4.80
CA LYS A 282 1.70 4.24 -3.58
C LYS A 282 0.20 4.45 -3.77
N GLY A 283 -0.56 3.79 -2.89
CA GLY A 283 -2.01 3.95 -2.77
C GLY A 283 -2.76 3.48 -4.01
N GLN A 284 -3.73 4.29 -4.44
CA GLN A 284 -4.60 4.00 -5.60
C GLN A 284 -4.04 4.60 -6.90
N THR A 285 -2.72 4.54 -7.08
CA THR A 285 -2.05 5.10 -8.27
C THR A 285 -2.33 4.25 -9.51
N VAL A 286 -2.64 4.93 -10.61
CA VAL A 286 -2.82 4.31 -11.93
C VAL A 286 -1.82 4.92 -12.91
N ILE A 287 -1.04 4.08 -13.58
CA ILE A 287 -0.06 4.46 -14.61
C ILE A 287 -0.53 3.91 -15.95
N GLY A 288 -0.67 4.79 -16.92
CA GLY A 288 -1.08 4.43 -18.30
C GLY A 288 0.01 3.74 -19.11
N GLU A 289 -0.38 3.20 -20.25
CA GLU A 289 0.50 2.49 -21.17
C GLU A 289 1.65 3.37 -21.70
N ARG A 290 2.82 2.79 -21.99
CA ARG A 290 3.99 3.45 -22.57
C ARG A 290 4.52 4.64 -21.78
N THR A 291 4.09 4.78 -20.52
CA THR A 291 4.58 5.82 -19.61
C THR A 291 5.96 5.46 -19.10
N VAL A 292 6.84 6.46 -19.03
CA VAL A 292 8.21 6.30 -18.54
C VAL A 292 8.38 7.03 -17.20
N LEU A 293 8.71 6.27 -16.16
CA LEU A 293 9.03 6.81 -14.84
C LEU A 293 10.52 6.64 -14.57
N THR A 294 11.26 7.74 -14.55
CA THR A 294 12.71 7.67 -14.34
C THR A 294 13.08 7.58 -12.86
N ASN A 295 14.34 7.25 -12.61
CA ASN A 295 14.90 7.05 -11.27
C ASN A 295 14.46 8.13 -10.26
N GLY A 296 14.01 7.71 -9.08
CA GLY A 296 13.65 8.59 -7.98
C GLY A 296 12.27 9.23 -8.09
N THR A 297 11.49 8.93 -9.12
CA THR A 297 10.09 9.37 -9.24
C THR A 297 9.23 8.76 -8.15
N ARG A 298 8.39 9.58 -7.52
CA ARG A 298 7.44 9.16 -6.50
C ARG A 298 6.03 9.58 -6.90
N VAL A 299 5.10 8.64 -6.90
CA VAL A 299 3.70 8.89 -7.23
C VAL A 299 2.80 8.31 -6.15
N ARG A 300 1.85 9.07 -5.66
CA ARG A 300 0.88 8.66 -4.66
C ARG A 300 -0.53 9.11 -5.02
N ASP A 301 -1.48 8.15 -5.05
CA ASP A 301 -2.91 8.41 -5.26
C ASP A 301 -3.21 9.29 -6.49
N ALA A 302 -2.46 9.08 -7.58
CA ALA A 302 -2.56 9.89 -8.80
C ALA A 302 -2.94 9.04 -10.02
N LYS A 303 -3.55 9.67 -11.01
CA LYS A 303 -3.92 9.05 -12.28
C LYS A 303 -3.05 9.64 -13.39
N ILE A 304 -2.18 8.82 -13.94
CA ILE A 304 -1.25 9.17 -15.02
C ILE A 304 -1.74 8.46 -16.29
N ALA A 305 -2.02 9.22 -17.34
CA ALA A 305 -2.46 8.68 -18.63
C ALA A 305 -1.31 8.02 -19.40
N ALA A 306 -1.58 7.58 -20.62
CA ALA A 306 -0.58 6.98 -21.51
C ALA A 306 0.43 8.01 -22.04
N ASP A 307 1.59 7.51 -22.50
CA ASP A 307 2.63 8.29 -23.17
C ASP A 307 3.20 9.46 -22.34
N VAL A 308 3.15 9.38 -21.02
CA VAL A 308 3.66 10.38 -20.08
C VAL A 308 5.11 10.06 -19.73
N VAL A 309 5.93 11.11 -19.56
CA VAL A 309 7.30 11.00 -19.05
C VAL A 309 7.44 11.78 -17.75
N ILE A 310 7.76 11.10 -16.66
CA ILE A 310 8.03 11.73 -15.36
C ILE A 310 9.46 11.44 -14.94
N SER A 311 10.22 12.50 -14.76
CA SER A 311 11.64 12.41 -14.40
C SER A 311 11.87 12.93 -12.99
N ASN A 312 12.32 12.06 -12.09
CA ASN A 312 12.79 12.39 -10.73
C ASN A 312 11.94 13.49 -10.05
N SER A 313 10.64 13.24 -9.90
CA SER A 313 9.66 14.22 -9.44
C SER A 313 8.64 13.58 -8.49
N ASP A 314 8.01 14.41 -7.66
CA ASP A 314 6.96 13.98 -6.73
C ASP A 314 5.58 14.36 -7.29
N ILE A 315 4.65 13.40 -7.34
CA ILE A 315 3.28 13.56 -7.83
C ILE A 315 2.32 13.01 -6.77
N GLU A 316 1.37 13.84 -6.35
CA GLU A 316 0.41 13.47 -5.31
C GLU A 316 -1.02 13.84 -5.71
N GLU A 317 -1.97 12.91 -5.53
CA GLU A 317 -3.43 13.14 -5.61
C GLU A 317 -3.83 14.04 -6.79
N SER A 318 -3.30 13.73 -7.98
CA SER A 318 -3.40 14.58 -9.16
C SER A 318 -3.73 13.77 -10.42
N VAL A 319 -4.17 14.47 -11.47
CA VAL A 319 -4.46 13.88 -12.77
C VAL A 319 -3.50 14.43 -13.80
N ILE A 320 -2.83 13.54 -14.53
CA ILE A 320 -1.89 13.88 -15.61
C ILE A 320 -2.36 13.21 -16.89
N GLU A 321 -2.71 14.03 -17.89
CA GLU A 321 -3.22 13.54 -19.17
C GLU A 321 -2.09 13.11 -20.12
N GLU A 322 -2.49 12.53 -21.25
CA GLU A 322 -1.62 11.95 -22.27
C GLU A 322 -0.56 12.94 -22.80
N GLY A 323 0.65 12.43 -23.06
CA GLY A 323 1.74 13.18 -23.67
C GLY A 323 2.42 14.22 -22.76
N VAL A 324 2.03 14.30 -21.49
CA VAL A 324 2.61 15.24 -20.53
C VAL A 324 4.04 14.83 -20.18
N THR A 325 4.90 15.84 -20.02
CA THR A 325 6.27 15.66 -19.51
C THR A 325 6.47 16.44 -18.21
N VAL A 326 7.03 15.78 -17.16
CA VAL A 326 7.25 16.38 -15.85
C VAL A 326 8.69 16.17 -15.40
N GLY A 327 9.32 17.22 -14.93
CA GLY A 327 10.60 17.15 -14.23
C GLY A 327 11.83 17.55 -15.06
N PRO A 328 13.04 17.30 -14.53
CA PRO A 328 13.25 16.70 -13.21
C PRO A 328 12.98 17.69 -12.04
N TYR A 329 12.81 17.14 -10.84
CA TYR A 329 12.64 17.91 -9.60
C TYR A 329 11.42 18.83 -9.60
N ALA A 330 10.32 18.40 -10.19
CA ALA A 330 9.03 19.05 -10.08
C ALA A 330 8.22 18.44 -8.92
N HIS A 331 7.30 19.24 -8.35
CA HIS A 331 6.38 18.79 -7.33
C HIS A 331 4.94 19.11 -7.74
N ILE A 332 4.18 18.09 -8.13
CA ILE A 332 2.77 18.20 -8.47
C ILE A 332 1.98 17.75 -7.22
N ARG A 333 1.34 18.73 -6.59
CA ARG A 333 0.63 18.58 -5.32
C ARG A 333 -0.86 18.34 -5.54
N PRO A 334 -1.58 17.90 -4.49
CA PRO A 334 -2.99 17.55 -4.57
C PRO A 334 -3.87 18.58 -5.32
N ASP A 335 -4.95 18.04 -5.92
CA ASP A 335 -5.95 18.79 -6.69
C ASP A 335 -5.40 19.46 -7.96
N SER A 336 -4.34 18.91 -8.56
CA SER A 336 -3.75 19.44 -9.78
C SER A 336 -4.16 18.62 -11.01
N LEU A 337 -4.41 19.31 -12.12
CA LEU A 337 -4.73 18.73 -13.43
C LEU A 337 -3.77 19.28 -14.49
N LEU A 338 -2.94 18.39 -15.05
CA LEU A 338 -2.12 18.70 -16.22
C LEU A 338 -2.79 18.08 -17.45
N LYS A 339 -3.29 18.95 -18.35
CA LYS A 339 -3.96 18.50 -19.57
C LYS A 339 -2.95 18.02 -20.61
N LYS A 340 -3.47 17.44 -21.70
CA LYS A 340 -2.68 16.85 -22.78
C LYS A 340 -1.52 17.75 -23.23
N ASP A 341 -0.34 17.12 -23.45
CA ASP A 341 0.86 17.76 -23.98
C ASP A 341 1.43 18.92 -23.13
N VAL A 342 1.05 19.02 -21.85
CA VAL A 342 1.65 19.98 -20.91
C VAL A 342 3.11 19.62 -20.65
N HIS A 343 3.97 20.64 -20.59
CA HIS A 343 5.35 20.51 -20.17
C HIS A 343 5.62 21.24 -18.86
N VAL A 344 6.02 20.48 -17.83
CA VAL A 344 6.46 21.00 -16.53
C VAL A 344 7.94 20.67 -16.37
N GLY A 345 8.79 21.68 -16.29
CA GLY A 345 10.23 21.46 -16.16
C GLY A 345 10.73 21.45 -14.72
N ASN A 346 12.02 21.75 -14.55
CA ASN A 346 12.71 21.58 -13.28
C ASN A 346 12.39 22.68 -12.26
N PHE A 347 12.27 22.25 -10.98
CA PHE A 347 11.97 23.11 -9.84
C PHE A 347 10.66 23.87 -9.98
N VAL A 348 9.66 23.24 -10.58
CA VAL A 348 8.30 23.78 -10.70
C VAL A 348 7.41 23.10 -9.67
N GLU A 349 6.68 23.90 -8.90
CA GLU A 349 5.67 23.43 -7.97
C GLU A 349 4.28 23.85 -8.43
N ILE A 350 3.35 22.88 -8.52
CA ILE A 350 1.96 23.09 -8.92
C ILE A 350 1.04 22.55 -7.83
N LYS A 351 0.08 23.37 -7.38
CA LYS A 351 -0.86 23.00 -6.33
C LYS A 351 -2.27 23.50 -6.62
N ALA A 352 -3.27 22.62 -6.51
CA ALA A 352 -4.69 22.97 -6.70
C ALA A 352 -4.89 23.82 -7.97
N SER A 353 -4.29 23.38 -9.08
CA SER A 353 -4.22 24.18 -10.32
C SER A 353 -4.46 23.32 -11.55
N THR A 354 -5.03 23.93 -12.58
CA THR A 354 -5.21 23.32 -13.90
C THR A 354 -4.32 24.00 -14.90
N LEU A 355 -3.54 23.23 -15.65
CA LEU A 355 -2.78 23.68 -16.82
C LEU A 355 -3.44 23.14 -18.09
N GLY A 356 -3.83 24.04 -18.98
CA GLY A 356 -4.46 23.73 -20.27
C GLY A 356 -3.50 23.04 -21.23
N GLN A 357 -4.07 22.45 -22.28
CA GLN A 357 -3.34 21.67 -23.28
C GLN A 357 -2.18 22.45 -23.87
N GLY A 358 -1.02 21.80 -24.02
CA GLY A 358 0.19 22.38 -24.64
C GLY A 358 0.87 23.49 -23.84
N THR A 359 0.38 23.80 -22.64
CA THR A 359 0.98 24.82 -21.75
C THR A 359 2.34 24.38 -21.24
N LYS A 360 3.26 25.33 -21.12
CA LYS A 360 4.65 25.10 -20.71
C LYS A 360 5.03 25.96 -19.50
N SER A 361 5.56 25.29 -18.47
CA SER A 361 6.16 25.91 -17.28
C SER A 361 7.52 25.24 -17.04
N GLY A 362 8.58 25.76 -17.66
CA GLY A 362 9.85 25.03 -17.77
C GLY A 362 10.76 25.12 -16.54
N HIS A 363 10.68 26.18 -15.72
CA HIS A 363 11.70 26.44 -14.71
C HIS A 363 11.19 27.25 -13.51
N LEU A 364 11.61 26.82 -12.27
CA LEU A 364 11.63 27.69 -11.07
C LEU A 364 10.31 28.45 -10.81
N THR A 365 9.17 27.79 -10.89
CA THR A 365 7.85 28.42 -10.89
C THR A 365 6.98 27.86 -9.78
N TYR A 366 6.15 28.71 -9.15
CA TYR A 366 5.07 28.27 -8.26
C TYR A 366 3.71 28.68 -8.84
N LEU A 367 2.87 27.66 -9.15
CA LEU A 367 1.48 27.84 -9.58
C LEU A 367 0.54 27.25 -8.53
N GLY A 368 -0.05 28.11 -7.71
CA GLY A 368 -1.00 27.72 -6.67
C GLY A 368 -2.38 28.35 -6.90
N ASN A 369 -3.44 27.54 -6.80
CA ASN A 369 -4.82 27.96 -7.03
C ASN A 369 -5.01 28.70 -8.37
N ALA A 370 -4.40 28.18 -9.45
CA ALA A 370 -4.40 28.81 -10.75
C ALA A 370 -5.19 27.98 -11.78
N THR A 371 -5.86 28.68 -12.70
CA THR A 371 -6.35 28.08 -13.94
C THR A 371 -5.60 28.73 -15.08
N ILE A 372 -4.75 27.95 -15.72
CA ILE A 372 -3.94 28.38 -16.86
C ILE A 372 -4.56 27.77 -18.12
N GLY A 373 -4.79 28.60 -19.13
CA GLY A 373 -5.37 28.22 -20.42
C GLY A 373 -4.49 27.31 -21.26
N ASN A 374 -4.85 27.13 -22.52
CA ASN A 374 -4.12 26.30 -23.47
C ASN A 374 -2.97 27.07 -24.10
N ASN A 375 -1.90 26.36 -24.46
CA ASN A 375 -0.72 26.92 -25.15
C ASN A 375 -0.07 28.13 -24.43
N VAL A 376 -0.23 28.27 -23.15
CA VAL A 376 0.37 29.33 -22.34
C VAL A 376 1.86 29.03 -22.13
N ASN A 377 2.70 30.06 -22.25
CA ASN A 377 4.08 29.99 -21.84
C ASN A 377 4.27 30.68 -20.49
N VAL A 378 4.65 29.95 -19.46
CA VAL A 378 4.94 30.49 -18.14
C VAL A 378 6.46 30.61 -17.97
N GLY A 379 6.95 31.87 -17.89
CA GLY A 379 8.36 32.19 -17.77
C GLY A 379 8.95 31.80 -16.41
N ALA A 380 10.24 31.53 -16.39
CA ALA A 380 10.98 31.15 -15.19
C ALA A 380 10.82 32.16 -14.04
N GLY A 381 10.68 31.69 -12.81
CA GLY A 381 10.52 32.54 -11.62
C GLY A 381 9.13 33.17 -11.46
N THR A 382 8.13 32.68 -12.21
CA THR A 382 6.75 33.15 -12.05
C THR A 382 6.16 32.60 -10.77
N ILE A 383 5.47 33.47 -10.01
CA ILE A 383 4.78 33.08 -8.76
C ILE A 383 3.36 33.62 -8.80
N THR A 384 2.38 32.72 -8.59
CA THR A 384 1.00 33.10 -8.23
C THR A 384 0.92 33.30 -6.74
N VAL A 385 0.74 34.55 -6.27
CA VAL A 385 0.58 34.89 -4.87
C VAL A 385 -0.89 34.68 -4.51
N ASN A 386 -1.22 33.51 -4.04
CA ASN A 386 -2.59 33.01 -3.87
C ASN A 386 -3.10 33.07 -2.42
N TYR A 387 -2.34 33.61 -1.46
CA TYR A 387 -2.66 33.56 -0.03
C TYR A 387 -2.38 34.89 0.66
N ASP A 388 -3.37 35.41 1.39
CA ASP A 388 -3.30 36.69 2.12
C ASP A 388 -2.99 36.54 3.64
N GLY A 389 -2.67 35.34 4.09
CA GLY A 389 -2.51 34.98 5.49
C GLY A 389 -3.74 34.31 6.11
N LYS A 390 -4.90 34.35 5.46
CA LYS A 390 -6.15 33.74 5.91
C LYS A 390 -6.88 33.00 4.80
N ASN A 391 -7.04 33.61 3.63
CA ASN A 391 -7.84 33.12 2.51
C ASN A 391 -6.95 32.80 1.31
N LYS A 392 -7.42 31.91 0.45
CA LYS A 392 -6.81 31.60 -0.85
C LYS A 392 -7.63 32.21 -1.97
N PHE A 393 -6.94 32.79 -2.94
CA PHE A 393 -7.51 33.44 -4.11
C PHE A 393 -7.01 32.80 -5.39
N LYS A 394 -7.82 32.91 -6.43
CA LYS A 394 -7.56 32.28 -7.73
C LYS A 394 -6.90 33.25 -8.71
N THR A 395 -5.90 32.75 -9.44
CA THR A 395 -5.37 33.38 -10.64
C THR A 395 -5.95 32.67 -11.87
N THR A 396 -6.40 33.44 -12.86
CA THR A 396 -6.82 32.92 -14.16
C THR A 396 -5.94 33.48 -15.26
N VAL A 397 -5.45 32.62 -16.15
CA VAL A 397 -4.66 33.00 -17.33
C VAL A 397 -5.37 32.37 -18.53
N GLY A 398 -5.69 33.22 -19.51
CA GLY A 398 -6.36 32.82 -20.75
C GLY A 398 -5.44 32.05 -21.72
N ASP A 399 -6.02 31.61 -22.82
CA ASP A 399 -5.33 30.82 -23.84
C ASP A 399 -4.23 31.66 -24.55
N ASN A 400 -3.16 30.99 -24.98
CA ASN A 400 -2.03 31.57 -25.72
C ASN A 400 -1.32 32.76 -25.02
N ALA A 401 -1.57 32.99 -23.73
CA ALA A 401 -0.91 34.07 -23.01
C ALA A 401 0.58 33.77 -22.81
N PHE A 402 1.37 34.82 -22.75
CA PHE A 402 2.82 34.74 -22.48
C PHE A 402 3.16 35.46 -21.18
N VAL A 403 3.53 34.69 -20.16
CA VAL A 403 3.96 35.21 -18.86
C VAL A 403 5.47 35.36 -18.86
N GLY A 404 5.96 36.59 -18.83
CA GLY A 404 7.39 36.89 -18.79
C GLY A 404 8.05 36.42 -17.49
N SER A 405 9.34 36.10 -17.56
CA SER A 405 10.11 35.58 -16.41
C SER A 405 10.11 36.53 -15.21
N ASN A 406 10.22 35.99 -14.00
CA ASN A 406 10.20 36.73 -12.72
C ASN A 406 8.93 37.57 -12.53
N SER A 407 7.78 37.12 -13.03
CA SER A 407 6.50 37.79 -12.83
C SER A 407 5.88 37.34 -11.52
N THR A 408 5.37 38.27 -10.72
CA THR A 408 4.62 38.04 -9.50
C THR A 408 3.16 38.41 -9.75
N ILE A 409 2.24 37.43 -9.67
CA ILE A 409 0.82 37.66 -9.95
C ILE A 409 0.07 37.56 -8.62
N ILE A 410 -0.44 38.71 -8.13
CA ILE A 410 -1.12 38.78 -6.83
C ILE A 410 -2.62 38.56 -7.04
N ALA A 411 -3.07 37.37 -6.67
CA ALA A 411 -4.46 36.96 -6.82
C ALA A 411 -5.41 37.76 -5.88
N PRO A 412 -6.68 37.99 -6.27
CA PRO A 412 -7.30 37.51 -7.50
C PRO A 412 -6.96 38.40 -8.72
N VAL A 413 -6.55 37.78 -9.83
CA VAL A 413 -6.25 38.48 -11.09
C VAL A 413 -6.61 37.56 -12.25
N THR A 414 -7.18 38.17 -13.31
CA THR A 414 -7.42 37.52 -14.60
C THR A 414 -6.51 38.12 -15.68
N ILE A 415 -5.82 37.26 -16.40
CA ILE A 415 -5.02 37.58 -17.55
C ILE A 415 -5.75 37.07 -18.78
N GLY A 416 -6.13 37.92 -19.71
CA GLY A 416 -6.91 37.59 -20.89
C GLY A 416 -6.15 36.74 -21.90
N ASP A 417 -6.88 36.23 -22.90
CA ASP A 417 -6.31 35.45 -23.99
C ASP A 417 -5.30 36.28 -24.78
N ASN A 418 -4.25 35.61 -25.28
CA ASN A 418 -3.16 36.23 -26.06
C ASN A 418 -2.42 37.39 -25.33
N ALA A 419 -2.70 37.60 -24.04
CA ALA A 419 -2.06 38.68 -23.29
C ALA A 419 -0.59 38.38 -23.00
N LEU A 420 0.22 39.42 -22.88
CA LEU A 420 1.63 39.36 -22.57
C LEU A 420 1.91 40.03 -21.21
N LEU A 421 2.61 39.38 -20.32
CA LEU A 421 3.18 39.97 -19.12
C LEU A 421 4.66 40.30 -19.38
N ALA A 422 5.03 41.54 -19.19
CA ALA A 422 6.43 41.93 -19.28
C ALA A 422 7.25 41.32 -18.14
N ALA A 423 8.39 40.73 -18.43
CA ALA A 423 9.25 40.10 -17.43
C ALA A 423 9.59 41.07 -16.26
N GLY A 424 9.66 40.51 -15.04
CA GLY A 424 9.93 41.27 -13.80
C GLY A 424 8.76 42.15 -13.32
N SER A 425 7.53 41.86 -13.76
CA SER A 425 6.35 42.62 -13.38
C SER A 425 5.67 42.06 -12.11
N VAL A 426 5.15 42.98 -11.28
CA VAL A 426 4.21 42.65 -10.19
C VAL A 426 2.81 43.07 -10.66
N ILE A 427 1.94 42.08 -10.85
CA ILE A 427 0.60 42.28 -11.43
C ILE A 427 -0.43 42.21 -10.32
N THR A 428 -1.24 43.26 -10.18
CA THR A 428 -2.27 43.42 -9.13
C THR A 428 -3.66 43.74 -9.71
N LYS A 429 -3.76 43.86 -11.04
CA LYS A 429 -5.02 44.15 -11.75
C LYS A 429 -5.12 43.26 -12.97
N ASP A 430 -6.35 43.05 -13.42
CA ASP A 430 -6.64 42.26 -14.62
C ASP A 430 -5.95 42.84 -15.85
N ILE A 431 -5.54 41.99 -16.76
CA ILE A 431 -4.96 42.33 -18.05
C ILE A 431 -5.95 41.88 -19.11
N PRO A 432 -6.48 42.83 -19.96
CA PRO A 432 -7.38 42.45 -21.02
C PRO A 432 -6.76 41.53 -22.07
N GLU A 433 -7.63 40.87 -22.85
CA GLU A 433 -7.26 40.12 -24.05
C GLU A 433 -6.39 41.00 -24.99
N ASP A 434 -5.40 40.38 -25.66
CA ASP A 434 -4.47 41.02 -26.59
C ASP A 434 -3.64 42.18 -26.00
N ALA A 435 -3.65 42.38 -24.69
CA ALA A 435 -2.94 43.47 -24.03
C ALA A 435 -1.56 43.07 -23.46
N ILE A 436 -0.73 44.06 -23.20
CA ILE A 436 0.52 43.91 -22.46
C ILE A 436 0.40 44.53 -21.06
N GLY A 437 0.65 43.69 -20.02
CA GLY A 437 0.76 44.12 -18.63
C GLY A 437 2.21 44.44 -18.26
N ILE A 438 2.48 45.69 -17.81
CA ILE A 438 3.82 46.12 -17.36
C ILE A 438 3.70 46.66 -15.95
N GLY A 439 4.16 45.90 -14.95
CA GLY A 439 4.14 46.27 -13.53
C GLY A 439 5.54 46.39 -12.93
N ARG A 440 6.46 47.11 -13.61
CA ARG A 440 7.86 47.30 -13.16
C ARG A 440 8.33 48.72 -13.36
N GLY A 441 9.33 49.16 -12.60
CA GLY A 441 10.00 50.45 -12.78
C GLY A 441 10.77 50.54 -14.09
N ARG A 442 10.99 51.78 -14.56
CA ARG A 442 11.91 52.02 -15.69
C ARG A 442 13.36 51.89 -15.21
N GLN A 443 14.21 51.29 -16.01
CA GLN A 443 15.64 51.20 -15.74
C GLN A 443 16.27 52.62 -15.83
N GLU A 444 17.11 52.95 -14.84
CA GLU A 444 17.97 54.14 -14.83
C GLU A 444 19.44 53.70 -14.72
N ASN A 445 20.27 54.16 -15.63
CA ASN A 445 21.71 53.92 -15.59
C ASN A 445 22.42 55.13 -14.98
N LYS A 446 23.19 54.90 -13.90
CA LYS A 446 24.01 55.98 -13.27
C LYS A 446 25.47 55.70 -13.64
N GLU A 447 25.92 56.43 -14.67
CA GLU A 447 27.29 56.29 -15.15
C GLU A 447 28.32 56.62 -14.09
N GLY A 448 29.39 55.84 -14.06
CA GLY A 448 30.48 56.01 -13.07
C GLY A 448 30.11 55.63 -11.63
N TYR A 449 28.84 55.29 -11.32
CA TYR A 449 28.44 55.04 -9.92
C TYR A 449 29.11 53.80 -9.31
N ALA A 450 29.42 52.78 -10.11
CA ALA A 450 30.09 51.55 -9.68
C ALA A 450 31.50 51.78 -9.14
N THR A 451 32.19 52.90 -9.57
CA THR A 451 33.52 53.25 -9.05
C THR A 451 33.55 53.57 -7.56
N ARG A 452 32.40 53.81 -6.94
CA ARG A 452 32.26 54.10 -5.50
C ARG A 452 32.31 52.86 -4.62
N PHE A 453 32.26 51.65 -5.20
CA PHE A 453 32.21 50.43 -4.43
C PHE A 453 33.60 49.78 -4.28
N PRO A 454 33.92 49.14 -3.11
CA PRO A 454 35.24 48.59 -2.81
C PRO A 454 35.70 47.48 -3.78
N PHE A 455 34.76 46.79 -4.47
CA PHE A 455 35.09 45.75 -5.44
C PHE A 455 35.56 46.31 -6.79
N HIS A 456 35.36 47.61 -7.06
CA HIS A 456 35.76 48.19 -8.33
C HIS A 456 37.30 48.30 -8.42
N PRO A 457 37.93 47.94 -9.57
CA PRO A 457 39.38 47.96 -9.72
C PRO A 457 40.03 49.31 -9.41
N SER A 458 39.34 50.45 -9.62
CA SER A 458 39.87 51.81 -9.29
C SER A 458 39.94 52.08 -7.78
N GLN A 459 39.40 51.20 -6.91
CA GLN A 459 39.45 51.31 -5.45
C GLN A 459 40.47 50.34 -4.82
N LYS A 460 41.14 49.53 -5.68
CA LYS A 460 42.27 48.68 -5.31
C LYS A 460 43.55 49.42 -5.62
#